data_a17925953f7bfa856f7553ca839f7e22
#
_entry.id   a17925953f7bfa856f7553ca839f7e22
#
_cell.length_a   1.000
_cell.length_b   1.000
_cell.length_c   1.000
_cell.angle_alpha   90.00
_cell.angle_beta   90.00
_cell.angle_gamma   90.00
#
_symmetry.space_group_name_H-M   'P 1'
#
loop_
_entity.id
_entity.type
_entity.pdbx_description
1 polymer ?
#
loop_
_entity_poly.entity_id
_entity_poly.type
_entity_poly.pdbx_seq_one_letter_code
_entity_poly.pdbx_strand_id
1 'polypeptide(L)'
;MASAPASTPATTPWSAASWRQFAAAQQPQWPDAEALKQAEAQLATLPPLIFAGEARRLTSQLADVANGRAFLLQAGDCAESFAEFSADSIRDKLKIILQMAVALTYAAGVPVVKVGRIAGQFAKPRSNATERIGDAELDVFRGHMVNDDAFDVDARRPDPLRLVAAYHQAASTLNLLRAFTKGGFADLSQVHQWNQQFVASSAEGQRYELVASEIDRALRFMAACGIDLGAEDGLHQVDFWTSHDALILPYEEALTRQDSLSDDWIDCSAHLLWIGERTRQLDGAHVEFLSGVINPLAVKIGPNCTPDEAVALCERLNPGREPGRLTLITRFGRDRVEDLLPPLLAAVGGADHPVVWTCDPMHGNT
;
A
#
# COMPACT_ATOMS: atom_id res chain seq x y z
N MET A 1 -27.73 21.96 44.26
CA MET A 1 -26.46 21.24 44.08
C MET A 1 -26.22 21.11 42.60
N ALA A 2 -25.35 21.92 42.05
CA ALA A 2 -25.00 21.88 40.63
C ALA A 2 -23.94 20.77 40.42
N SER A 3 -24.24 19.83 39.54
CA SER A 3 -23.36 18.77 39.10
C SER A 3 -22.17 19.38 38.35
N ALA A 4 -20.95 19.10 38.78
CA ALA A 4 -19.74 19.51 38.08
C ALA A 4 -19.66 18.84 36.70
N PRO A 5 -19.18 19.52 35.66
CA PRO A 5 -18.99 18.90 34.37
C PRO A 5 -17.89 17.82 34.45
N ALA A 6 -18.17 16.65 33.87
CA ALA A 6 -17.19 15.58 33.74
C ALA A 6 -15.96 16.12 32.99
N SER A 7 -14.79 16.01 33.62
CA SER A 7 -13.53 16.35 32.99
C SER A 7 -13.28 15.44 31.80
N THR A 8 -13.21 16.02 30.61
CA THR A 8 -12.69 15.34 29.41
C THR A 8 -11.30 14.78 29.75
N PRO A 9 -11.03 13.49 29.52
CA PRO A 9 -9.71 12.95 29.76
C PRO A 9 -8.71 13.71 28.88
N ALA A 10 -7.62 14.15 29.51
CA ALA A 10 -6.52 14.79 28.79
C ALA A 10 -6.02 13.78 27.74
N THR A 11 -6.19 14.10 26.47
CA THR A 11 -5.65 13.29 25.37
C THR A 11 -4.13 13.36 25.47
N THR A 12 -3.51 12.25 25.78
CA THR A 12 -2.06 12.11 25.72
C THR A 12 -1.62 12.49 24.30
N PRO A 13 -0.61 13.37 24.12
CA PRO A 13 -0.11 13.69 22.79
C PRO A 13 0.27 12.41 22.04
N TRP A 14 -0.03 12.35 20.74
CA TRP A 14 0.36 11.23 19.91
C TRP A 14 1.88 11.01 19.91
N SER A 15 2.27 9.75 19.93
CA SER A 15 3.65 9.31 19.68
C SER A 15 3.64 8.02 18.90
N ALA A 16 4.77 7.64 18.27
CA ALA A 16 4.88 6.38 17.54
C ALA A 16 4.51 5.15 18.39
N ALA A 17 4.58 5.25 19.73
CA ALA A 17 4.22 4.18 20.66
C ALA A 17 2.82 4.31 21.27
N SER A 18 2.03 5.37 20.97
CA SER A 18 0.71 5.60 21.57
C SER A 18 -0.28 4.47 21.31
N TRP A 19 -0.16 3.81 20.17
CA TRP A 19 -0.98 2.66 19.77
C TRP A 19 -0.97 1.51 20.81
N ARG A 20 0.11 1.38 21.59
CA ARG A 20 0.26 0.32 22.62
C ARG A 20 -0.78 0.41 23.75
N GLN A 21 -1.49 1.53 23.83
CA GLN A 21 -2.58 1.76 24.80
C GLN A 21 -3.96 1.35 24.25
N PHE A 22 -4.04 0.96 22.98
CA PHE A 22 -5.27 0.61 22.27
C PHE A 22 -5.31 -0.89 21.95
N ALA A 23 -6.51 -1.39 21.67
CA ALA A 23 -6.70 -2.78 21.24
C ALA A 23 -6.04 -3.00 19.87
N ALA A 24 -5.01 -3.84 19.83
CA ALA A 24 -4.26 -4.15 18.62
C ALA A 24 -4.74 -5.46 17.99
N ALA A 25 -5.71 -5.36 17.09
CA ALA A 25 -6.24 -6.51 16.37
C ALA A 25 -5.18 -7.14 15.45
N GLN A 26 -5.29 -8.43 15.19
CA GLN A 26 -4.45 -9.18 14.23
C GLN A 26 -2.95 -9.26 14.57
N GLN A 27 -2.51 -8.78 15.74
CA GLN A 27 -1.11 -8.93 16.13
C GLN A 27 -0.79 -10.41 16.42
N PRO A 28 0.39 -10.91 16.02
CA PRO A 28 0.85 -12.23 16.44
C PRO A 28 1.16 -12.27 17.94
N GLN A 29 0.98 -13.42 18.52
CA GLN A 29 1.46 -13.67 19.88
C GLN A 29 2.94 -14.07 19.81
N TRP A 30 3.82 -13.12 20.08
CA TRP A 30 5.26 -13.38 20.06
C TRP A 30 5.65 -14.23 21.26
N PRO A 31 6.26 -15.43 21.03
CA PRO A 31 6.61 -16.33 22.12
C PRO A 31 7.77 -15.84 22.99
N ASP A 32 8.59 -14.94 22.44
CA ASP A 32 9.75 -14.34 23.10
C ASP A 32 9.67 -12.81 23.00
N ALA A 33 9.23 -12.18 24.10
CA ALA A 33 9.08 -10.73 24.18
C ALA A 33 10.45 -10.00 24.21
N GLU A 34 11.51 -10.66 24.68
CA GLU A 34 12.83 -10.04 24.69
C GLU A 34 13.47 -10.08 23.29
N ALA A 35 13.30 -11.17 22.55
CA ALA A 35 13.69 -11.22 21.14
C ALA A 35 12.94 -10.20 20.29
N LEU A 36 11.65 -9.95 20.58
CA LEU A 36 10.90 -8.87 19.91
C LEU A 36 11.51 -7.49 20.18
N LYS A 37 11.81 -7.16 21.44
CA LYS A 37 12.45 -5.88 21.78
C LYS A 37 13.81 -5.71 21.11
N GLN A 38 14.58 -6.80 21.00
CA GLN A 38 15.87 -6.77 20.30
C GLN A 38 15.68 -6.51 18.81
N ALA A 39 14.70 -7.14 18.17
CA ALA A 39 14.37 -6.90 16.77
C ALA A 39 13.88 -5.44 16.54
N GLU A 40 12.99 -4.92 17.40
CA GLU A 40 12.55 -3.51 17.38
C GLU A 40 13.74 -2.54 17.52
N ALA A 41 14.62 -2.78 18.50
CA ALA A 41 15.80 -1.97 18.72
C ALA A 41 16.77 -2.00 17.54
N GLN A 42 16.96 -3.17 16.91
CA GLN A 42 17.77 -3.30 15.69
C GLN A 42 17.15 -2.53 14.53
N LEU A 43 15.88 -2.70 14.25
CA LEU A 43 15.15 -1.98 13.19
C LEU A 43 15.23 -0.47 13.37
N ALA A 44 15.13 0.00 14.62
CA ALA A 44 15.23 1.42 14.94
C ALA A 44 16.59 2.04 14.57
N THR A 45 17.66 1.25 14.45
CA THR A 45 18.99 1.71 14.05
C THR A 45 19.25 1.63 12.55
N LEU A 46 18.41 0.90 11.81
CA LEU A 46 18.59 0.71 10.37
C LEU A 46 18.21 1.96 9.57
N PRO A 47 18.79 2.17 8.37
CA PRO A 47 18.43 3.30 7.51
C PRO A 47 16.94 3.32 7.15
N PRO A 48 16.32 4.50 6.99
CA PRO A 48 14.95 4.59 6.51
C PRO A 48 14.82 4.02 5.08
N LEU A 49 13.73 3.32 4.80
CA LEU A 49 13.47 2.78 3.46
C LEU A 49 12.99 3.88 2.51
N ILE A 50 12.23 4.84 3.03
CA ILE A 50 11.74 6.01 2.29
C ILE A 50 11.98 7.29 3.12
N PHE A 51 11.84 8.46 2.46
CA PHE A 51 11.97 9.77 3.09
C PHE A 51 10.69 10.59 2.98
N ALA A 52 10.55 11.58 3.89
CA ALA A 52 9.38 12.45 3.96
C ALA A 52 9.08 13.19 2.63
N GLY A 53 10.12 13.60 1.90
CA GLY A 53 9.96 14.22 0.58
C GLY A 53 9.30 13.30 -0.46
N GLU A 54 9.59 11.99 -0.41
CA GLU A 54 8.95 10.99 -1.28
C GLU A 54 7.47 10.83 -0.92
N ALA A 55 7.14 10.74 0.37
CA ALA A 55 5.76 10.65 0.84
C ALA A 55 4.94 11.90 0.45
N ARG A 56 5.47 13.11 0.66
CA ARG A 56 4.81 14.37 0.25
C ARG A 56 4.59 14.45 -1.26
N ARG A 57 5.56 13.97 -2.06
CA ARG A 57 5.40 13.91 -3.52
C ARG A 57 4.27 12.97 -3.92
N LEU A 58 4.18 11.80 -3.30
CA LEU A 58 3.07 10.88 -3.54
C LEU A 58 1.74 11.49 -3.10
N THR A 59 1.67 12.15 -1.94
CA THR A 59 0.44 12.87 -1.50
C THR A 59 -0.01 13.89 -2.54
N SER A 60 0.92 14.67 -3.11
CA SER A 60 0.60 15.63 -4.20
C SER A 60 0.04 14.94 -5.44
N GLN A 61 0.61 13.80 -5.86
CA GLN A 61 0.09 13.04 -7.00
C GLN A 61 -1.28 12.41 -6.71
N LEU A 62 -1.51 11.94 -5.49
CA LEU A 62 -2.81 11.43 -5.06
C LEU A 62 -3.87 12.55 -4.94
N ALA A 63 -3.45 13.78 -4.65
CA ALA A 63 -4.34 14.94 -4.73
C ALA A 63 -4.83 15.18 -6.17
N ASP A 64 -3.98 14.96 -7.18
CA ASP A 64 -4.42 15.01 -8.58
C ASP A 64 -5.42 13.89 -8.90
N VAL A 65 -5.25 12.70 -8.32
CA VAL A 65 -6.23 11.61 -8.44
C VAL A 65 -7.56 12.00 -7.79
N ALA A 66 -7.55 12.53 -6.56
CA ALA A 66 -8.76 12.96 -5.86
C ALA A 66 -9.53 14.04 -6.64
N ASN A 67 -8.82 14.88 -7.40
CA ASN A 67 -9.39 15.94 -8.26
C ASN A 67 -9.70 15.47 -9.70
N GLY A 68 -9.61 14.18 -10.01
CA GLY A 68 -9.91 13.63 -11.34
C GLY A 68 -8.89 13.99 -12.44
N ARG A 69 -7.71 14.47 -12.07
CA ARG A 69 -6.64 14.84 -13.01
C ARG A 69 -5.63 13.72 -13.25
N ALA A 70 -5.68 12.65 -12.46
CA ALA A 70 -4.85 11.46 -12.59
C ALA A 70 -5.64 10.22 -12.20
N PHE A 71 -5.10 9.04 -12.47
CA PHE A 71 -5.65 7.74 -12.11
C PHE A 71 -4.69 7.00 -11.17
N LEU A 72 -5.20 6.33 -10.13
CA LEU A 72 -4.39 5.49 -9.24
C LEU A 72 -4.42 4.04 -9.68
N LEU A 73 -3.26 3.47 -9.96
CA LEU A 73 -3.05 2.03 -10.11
C LEU A 73 -2.28 1.51 -8.89
N GLN A 74 -2.96 0.74 -8.03
CA GLN A 74 -2.32 0.00 -6.95
C GLN A 74 -2.36 -1.50 -7.26
N ALA A 75 -1.20 -2.12 -7.52
CA ALA A 75 -1.10 -3.52 -7.94
C ALA A 75 0.13 -4.19 -7.34
N GLY A 76 0.14 -5.53 -7.29
CA GLY A 76 1.23 -6.34 -6.76
C GLY A 76 0.73 -7.55 -5.97
N ASP A 77 1.55 -8.08 -5.08
CA ASP A 77 1.27 -9.32 -4.38
C ASP A 77 0.19 -9.17 -3.29
N CYS A 78 -0.57 -10.25 -3.08
CA CYS A 78 -1.43 -10.34 -1.90
C CYS A 78 -0.60 -10.42 -0.61
N ALA A 79 0.46 -11.23 -0.63
CA ALA A 79 1.54 -11.25 0.34
C ALA A 79 2.82 -11.70 -0.39
N GLU A 80 3.91 -10.98 -0.17
CA GLU A 80 5.21 -11.33 -0.71
C GLU A 80 5.78 -12.55 0.02
N SER A 81 6.52 -13.39 -0.71
CA SER A 81 7.19 -14.57 -0.18
C SER A 81 8.70 -14.34 -0.08
N PHE A 82 9.30 -14.75 1.04
CA PHE A 82 10.76 -14.75 1.17
C PHE A 82 11.44 -15.72 0.19
N ALA A 83 10.76 -16.82 -0.16
CA ALA A 83 11.28 -17.80 -1.11
C ALA A 83 11.28 -17.28 -2.56
N GLU A 84 10.40 -16.35 -2.90
CA GLU A 84 10.30 -15.76 -4.25
C GLU A 84 11.17 -14.51 -4.43
N PHE A 85 11.94 -14.15 -3.41
CA PHE A 85 12.81 -12.99 -3.46
C PHE A 85 13.97 -13.18 -4.43
N SER A 86 13.87 -12.56 -5.60
CA SER A 86 14.89 -12.57 -6.64
C SER A 86 14.84 -11.33 -7.52
N ALA A 87 15.93 -10.99 -8.18
CA ALA A 87 15.99 -9.86 -9.12
C ALA A 87 14.98 -10.03 -10.27
N ASP A 88 14.81 -11.26 -10.77
CA ASP A 88 13.86 -11.55 -11.84
C ASP A 88 12.41 -11.36 -11.39
N SER A 89 12.04 -11.85 -10.20
CA SER A 89 10.70 -11.67 -9.65
C SER A 89 10.36 -10.18 -9.46
N ILE A 90 11.30 -9.39 -8.90
CA ILE A 90 11.11 -7.94 -8.70
C ILE A 90 10.96 -7.22 -10.04
N ARG A 91 11.81 -7.54 -11.02
CA ARG A 91 11.76 -6.97 -12.37
C ARG A 91 10.42 -7.29 -13.05
N ASP A 92 9.98 -8.53 -13.00
CA ASP A 92 8.79 -8.97 -13.72
C ASP A 92 7.50 -8.39 -13.10
N LYS A 93 7.44 -8.25 -11.77
CA LYS A 93 6.36 -7.53 -11.09
C LYS A 93 6.30 -6.05 -11.51
N LEU A 94 7.44 -5.36 -11.50
CA LEU A 94 7.52 -3.99 -11.99
C LEU A 94 7.08 -3.88 -13.45
N LYS A 95 7.56 -4.76 -14.31
CA LYS A 95 7.20 -4.83 -15.74
C LYS A 95 5.69 -4.91 -15.95
N ILE A 96 5.01 -5.82 -15.25
CA ILE A 96 3.55 -5.99 -15.35
C ILE A 96 2.82 -4.71 -14.93
N ILE A 97 3.22 -4.09 -13.82
CA ILE A 97 2.59 -2.85 -13.33
C ILE A 97 2.78 -1.71 -14.33
N LEU A 98 3.97 -1.59 -14.91
CA LEU A 98 4.24 -0.57 -15.93
C LEU A 98 3.43 -0.81 -17.21
N GLN A 99 3.29 -2.06 -17.66
CA GLN A 99 2.45 -2.42 -18.81
C GLN A 99 0.98 -2.05 -18.57
N MET A 100 0.45 -2.35 -17.38
CA MET A 100 -0.91 -1.95 -16.99
C MET A 100 -1.05 -0.43 -16.94
N ALA A 101 -0.06 0.29 -16.41
CA ALA A 101 -0.09 1.74 -16.32
C ALA A 101 -0.14 2.41 -17.70
N VAL A 102 0.63 1.92 -18.68
CA VAL A 102 0.61 2.44 -20.07
C VAL A 102 -0.77 2.22 -20.69
N ALA A 103 -1.37 1.04 -20.53
CA ALA A 103 -2.72 0.75 -21.02
C ALA A 103 -3.76 1.69 -20.40
N LEU A 104 -3.70 1.88 -19.10
CA LEU A 104 -4.62 2.79 -18.38
C LEU A 104 -4.40 4.26 -18.75
N THR A 105 -3.15 4.69 -18.92
CA THR A 105 -2.84 6.05 -19.37
C THR A 105 -3.46 6.31 -20.74
N TYR A 106 -3.31 5.36 -21.66
CA TYR A 106 -3.91 5.46 -23.00
C TYR A 106 -5.44 5.51 -22.92
N ALA A 107 -6.06 4.61 -22.16
CA ALA A 107 -7.51 4.50 -22.08
C ALA A 107 -8.18 5.67 -21.33
N ALA A 108 -7.55 6.17 -20.28
CA ALA A 108 -8.10 7.24 -19.44
C ALA A 108 -7.73 8.66 -19.93
N GLY A 109 -6.67 8.79 -20.73
CA GLY A 109 -6.18 10.10 -21.21
C GLY A 109 -5.60 10.99 -20.10
N VAL A 110 -5.27 10.41 -18.94
CA VAL A 110 -4.69 11.12 -17.80
C VAL A 110 -3.47 10.34 -17.25
N PRO A 111 -2.55 11.01 -16.52
CA PRO A 111 -1.44 10.34 -15.88
C PRO A 111 -1.88 9.24 -14.92
N VAL A 112 -1.11 8.16 -14.82
CA VAL A 112 -1.33 7.07 -13.87
C VAL A 112 -0.28 7.11 -12.76
N VAL A 113 -0.73 7.28 -11.52
CA VAL A 113 0.08 7.14 -10.31
C VAL A 113 0.23 5.65 -10.01
N LYS A 114 1.48 5.15 -10.02
CA LYS A 114 1.79 3.73 -9.86
C LYS A 114 2.25 3.43 -8.45
N VAL A 115 1.45 2.66 -7.72
CA VAL A 115 1.73 2.23 -6.34
C VAL A 115 1.81 0.71 -6.31
N GLY A 116 3.00 0.18 -6.07
CA GLY A 116 3.23 -1.26 -5.98
C GLY A 116 2.93 -1.78 -4.58
N ARG A 117 2.23 -2.90 -4.48
CA ARG A 117 2.16 -3.74 -3.28
C ARG A 117 3.39 -4.64 -3.30
N ILE A 118 4.53 -4.04 -2.97
CA ILE A 118 5.87 -4.64 -3.07
C ILE A 118 6.81 -3.94 -2.09
N ALA A 119 7.86 -4.63 -1.67
CA ALA A 119 8.87 -4.15 -0.74
C ALA A 119 8.32 -3.88 0.67
N GLY A 120 7.50 -4.80 1.19
CA GLY A 120 6.94 -4.69 2.55
C GLY A 120 5.68 -5.51 2.80
N GLN A 121 5.00 -6.00 1.76
CA GLN A 121 3.75 -6.76 1.92
C GLN A 121 4.01 -8.21 2.37
N PHE A 122 4.76 -8.40 3.46
CA PHE A 122 5.14 -9.73 3.98
C PHE A 122 4.22 -10.25 5.08
N ALA A 123 3.18 -9.50 5.46
CA ALA A 123 2.18 -9.92 6.43
C ALA A 123 0.78 -9.88 5.84
N LYS A 124 -0.12 -10.69 6.36
CA LYS A 124 -1.54 -10.70 5.94
C LYS A 124 -2.47 -10.99 7.11
N PRO A 125 -3.60 -10.28 7.22
CA PRO A 125 -4.60 -10.55 8.25
C PRO A 125 -5.29 -11.88 7.97
N ARG A 126 -5.68 -12.57 9.05
CA ARG A 126 -6.33 -13.88 8.97
C ARG A 126 -7.66 -13.88 9.71
N SER A 127 -8.65 -14.60 9.16
CA SER A 127 -9.95 -14.73 9.78
C SER A 127 -9.93 -15.68 10.97
N ASN A 128 -9.09 -16.72 10.91
CA ASN A 128 -8.95 -17.72 11.95
C ASN A 128 -7.56 -17.64 12.57
N ALA A 129 -7.44 -18.01 13.85
CA ALA A 129 -6.15 -18.08 14.53
C ALA A 129 -5.35 -19.32 14.12
N THR A 130 -6.04 -20.40 13.77
CA THR A 130 -5.47 -21.69 13.38
C THR A 130 -5.93 -22.11 11.99
N GLU A 131 -5.23 -23.04 11.38
CA GLU A 131 -5.65 -23.75 10.17
C GLU A 131 -5.47 -25.25 10.36
N ARG A 132 -6.30 -26.03 9.68
CA ARG A 132 -6.34 -27.49 9.84
C ARG A 132 -6.09 -28.20 8.53
N ILE A 133 -5.19 -29.19 8.57
CA ILE A 133 -4.95 -30.13 7.47
C ILE A 133 -5.05 -31.56 8.02
N GLY A 134 -6.05 -32.30 7.56
CA GLY A 134 -6.39 -33.61 8.12
C GLY A 134 -6.77 -33.51 9.61
N ASP A 135 -6.08 -34.26 10.46
CA ASP A 135 -6.29 -34.25 11.92
C ASP A 135 -5.38 -33.26 12.66
N ALA A 136 -4.42 -32.66 11.99
CA ALA A 136 -3.49 -31.71 12.59
C ALA A 136 -4.03 -30.28 12.50
N GLU A 137 -3.91 -29.54 13.60
CA GLU A 137 -4.29 -28.13 13.70
C GLU A 137 -3.08 -27.34 14.19
N LEU A 138 -2.70 -26.29 13.46
CA LEU A 138 -1.57 -25.42 13.75
C LEU A 138 -1.95 -23.95 13.67
N ASP A 139 -1.10 -23.07 14.19
CA ASP A 139 -1.22 -21.63 13.99
C ASP A 139 -1.28 -21.31 12.49
N VAL A 140 -2.13 -20.36 12.14
CA VAL A 140 -2.30 -19.97 10.74
C VAL A 140 -1.04 -19.26 10.22
N PHE A 141 -0.72 -19.46 8.95
CA PHE A 141 0.30 -18.66 8.28
C PHE A 141 -0.13 -17.19 8.20
N ARG A 142 0.63 -16.28 8.83
CA ARG A 142 0.36 -14.83 8.91
C ARG A 142 1.21 -13.99 7.97
N GLY A 143 2.03 -14.63 7.13
CA GLY A 143 3.01 -14.00 6.25
C GLY A 143 4.43 -14.15 6.76
N HIS A 144 5.39 -14.12 5.84
CA HIS A 144 6.80 -14.42 6.14
C HIS A 144 7.47 -13.45 7.12
N MET A 145 6.92 -12.27 7.32
CA MET A 145 7.34 -11.34 8.39
C MET A 145 7.05 -11.89 9.80
N VAL A 146 6.12 -12.85 9.92
CA VAL A 146 5.68 -13.40 11.21
C VAL A 146 6.13 -14.85 11.39
N ASN A 147 5.79 -15.73 10.43
CA ASN A 147 6.07 -17.16 10.49
C ASN A 147 6.26 -17.73 9.08
N ASP A 148 6.50 -19.04 8.97
CA ASP A 148 6.69 -19.70 7.67
C ASP A 148 5.41 -20.36 7.18
N ASP A 149 5.33 -20.61 5.87
CA ASP A 149 4.16 -21.20 5.23
C ASP A 149 4.13 -22.75 5.30
N ALA A 150 5.25 -23.39 5.63
CA ALA A 150 5.29 -24.81 5.83
C ALA A 150 4.34 -25.24 6.96
N PHE A 151 3.60 -26.35 6.74
CA PHE A 151 2.67 -26.88 7.73
C PHE A 151 3.40 -27.74 8.77
N ASP A 152 4.16 -27.06 9.63
CA ASP A 152 5.00 -27.62 10.68
C ASP A 152 4.94 -26.73 11.92
N VAL A 153 5.03 -27.30 13.12
CA VAL A 153 4.88 -26.58 14.40
C VAL A 153 5.93 -25.49 14.58
N ASP A 154 7.18 -25.78 14.25
CA ASP A 154 8.26 -24.81 14.40
C ASP A 154 8.19 -23.73 13.32
N ALA A 155 7.84 -24.09 12.09
CA ALA A 155 7.64 -23.17 10.98
C ALA A 155 6.50 -22.17 11.25
N ARG A 156 5.42 -22.61 11.91
CA ARG A 156 4.25 -21.75 12.23
C ARG A 156 4.43 -20.92 13.48
N ARG A 157 5.48 -21.11 14.23
CA ARG A 157 5.80 -20.32 15.42
C ARG A 157 6.22 -18.90 15.00
N PRO A 158 5.62 -17.83 15.55
CA PRO A 158 6.07 -16.47 15.28
C PRO A 158 7.51 -16.22 15.72
N ASP A 159 8.33 -15.67 14.82
CA ASP A 159 9.75 -15.37 15.06
C ASP A 159 10.04 -13.88 14.83
N PRO A 160 10.40 -13.09 15.87
CA PRO A 160 10.71 -11.67 15.74
C PRO A 160 11.88 -11.35 14.79
N LEU A 161 12.83 -12.27 14.57
CA LEU A 161 13.95 -12.07 13.65
C LEU A 161 13.49 -11.94 12.19
N ARG A 162 12.30 -12.47 11.86
CA ARG A 162 11.69 -12.30 10.54
C ARG A 162 11.34 -10.85 10.22
N LEU A 163 11.11 -10.00 11.22
CA LEU A 163 10.91 -8.55 11.03
C LEU A 163 12.17 -7.91 10.42
N VAL A 164 13.34 -8.27 10.94
CA VAL A 164 14.63 -7.78 10.42
C VAL A 164 14.91 -8.34 9.02
N ALA A 165 14.60 -9.61 8.78
CA ALA A 165 14.73 -10.22 7.45
C ALA A 165 13.80 -9.52 6.42
N ALA A 166 12.56 -9.21 6.79
CA ALA A 166 11.61 -8.46 5.96
C ALA A 166 12.15 -7.07 5.59
N TYR A 167 12.72 -6.34 6.56
CA TYR A 167 13.37 -5.06 6.30
C TYR A 167 14.50 -5.20 5.24
N HIS A 168 15.38 -6.17 5.38
CA HIS A 168 16.50 -6.34 4.43
C HIS A 168 16.02 -6.69 3.02
N GLN A 169 14.99 -7.52 2.90
CA GLN A 169 14.38 -7.82 1.60
C GLN A 169 13.67 -6.59 1.02
N ALA A 170 12.95 -5.82 1.83
CA ALA A 170 12.32 -4.57 1.43
C ALA A 170 13.36 -3.54 0.93
N ALA A 171 14.46 -3.36 1.67
CA ALA A 171 15.56 -2.46 1.29
C ALA A 171 16.20 -2.85 -0.04
N SER A 172 16.48 -4.15 -0.24
CA SER A 172 17.05 -4.65 -1.49
C SER A 172 16.08 -4.49 -2.67
N THR A 173 14.79 -4.77 -2.45
CA THR A 173 13.73 -4.58 -3.45
C THR A 173 13.61 -3.12 -3.86
N LEU A 174 13.53 -2.19 -2.89
CA LEU A 174 13.46 -0.75 -3.14
C LEU A 174 14.68 -0.24 -3.90
N ASN A 175 15.88 -0.68 -3.54
CA ASN A 175 17.09 -0.31 -4.25
C ASN A 175 17.04 -0.74 -5.72
N LEU A 176 16.60 -1.96 -6.00
CA LEU A 176 16.48 -2.46 -7.37
C LEU A 176 15.36 -1.75 -8.15
N LEU A 177 14.21 -1.49 -7.53
CA LEU A 177 13.13 -0.71 -8.12
C LEU A 177 13.60 0.71 -8.51
N ARG A 178 14.33 1.39 -7.62
CA ARG A 178 14.90 2.71 -7.90
C ARG A 178 15.91 2.67 -9.06
N ALA A 179 16.74 1.62 -9.11
CA ALA A 179 17.67 1.43 -10.22
C ALA A 179 16.94 1.23 -11.56
N PHE A 180 15.89 0.43 -11.60
CA PHE A 180 15.10 0.20 -12.81
C PHE A 180 14.31 1.45 -13.24
N THR A 181 13.70 2.17 -12.31
CA THR A 181 12.85 3.32 -12.64
C THR A 181 13.63 4.58 -13.01
N LYS A 182 14.91 4.68 -12.59
CA LYS A 182 15.80 5.81 -12.91
C LYS A 182 16.86 5.46 -13.94
N GLY A 183 17.12 4.18 -14.19
CA GLY A 183 18.18 3.70 -15.09
C GLY A 183 17.73 3.44 -16.53
N GLY A 184 16.55 3.91 -16.95
CA GLY A 184 16.07 3.75 -18.34
C GLY A 184 15.37 2.42 -18.62
N PHE A 185 15.37 1.46 -17.68
CA PHE A 185 14.65 0.19 -17.86
C PHE A 185 13.13 0.38 -17.97
N ALA A 186 12.59 1.38 -17.28
CA ALA A 186 11.17 1.71 -17.25
C ALA A 186 10.74 2.72 -18.33
N ASP A 187 11.59 2.99 -19.32
CA ASP A 187 11.32 3.86 -20.44
C ASP A 187 10.03 3.46 -21.19
N LEU A 188 9.25 4.45 -21.63
CA LEU A 188 7.98 4.23 -22.31
C LEU A 188 8.12 3.37 -23.58
N SER A 189 9.19 3.57 -24.35
CA SER A 189 9.47 2.79 -25.56
C SER A 189 9.74 1.33 -25.22
N GLN A 190 10.44 1.06 -24.12
CA GLN A 190 10.74 -0.28 -23.64
C GLN A 190 9.46 -0.98 -23.11
N VAL A 191 8.65 -0.28 -22.35
CA VAL A 191 7.36 -0.80 -21.86
C VAL A 191 6.44 -1.13 -23.04
N HIS A 192 6.43 -0.28 -24.07
CA HIS A 192 5.67 -0.53 -25.28
C HIS A 192 6.15 -1.79 -26.03
N GLN A 193 7.46 -2.03 -26.13
CA GLN A 193 7.99 -3.28 -26.71
C GLN A 193 7.52 -4.51 -25.92
N TRP A 194 7.45 -4.45 -24.61
CA TRP A 194 6.91 -5.55 -23.79
C TRP A 194 5.42 -5.80 -24.08
N ASN A 195 4.64 -4.73 -24.28
CA ASN A 195 3.24 -4.85 -24.68
C ASN A 195 3.09 -5.53 -26.04
N GLN A 196 3.91 -5.18 -27.03
CA GLN A 196 3.93 -5.83 -28.33
C GLN A 196 4.31 -7.33 -28.23
N GLN A 197 5.28 -7.68 -27.39
CA GLN A 197 5.65 -9.09 -27.14
C GLN A 197 4.50 -9.87 -26.49
N PHE A 198 3.77 -9.27 -25.54
CA PHE A 198 2.59 -9.88 -24.93
C PHE A 198 1.47 -10.11 -25.97
N VAL A 199 1.18 -9.14 -26.83
CA VAL A 199 0.23 -9.27 -27.93
C VAL A 199 0.58 -10.44 -28.85
N ALA A 200 1.86 -10.56 -29.21
CA ALA A 200 2.33 -11.61 -30.13
C ALA A 200 2.33 -13.01 -29.51
N SER A 201 2.40 -13.13 -28.18
CA SER A 201 2.66 -14.39 -27.48
C SER A 201 1.44 -15.02 -26.79
N SER A 202 0.30 -14.32 -26.69
CA SER A 202 -0.87 -14.82 -25.96
C SER A 202 -2.20 -14.51 -26.64
N ALA A 203 -3.19 -15.38 -26.44
CA ALA A 203 -4.56 -15.16 -26.95
C ALA A 203 -5.24 -13.96 -26.27
N GLU A 204 -4.95 -13.73 -25.00
CA GLU A 204 -5.39 -12.56 -24.25
C GLU A 204 -4.75 -11.29 -24.80
N GLY A 205 -3.45 -11.36 -25.13
CA GLY A 205 -2.72 -10.28 -25.77
C GLY A 205 -3.32 -9.85 -27.09
N GLN A 206 -3.83 -10.76 -27.91
CA GLN A 206 -4.48 -10.44 -29.19
C GLN A 206 -5.70 -9.52 -29.02
N ARG A 207 -6.43 -9.62 -27.91
CA ARG A 207 -7.53 -8.69 -27.58
C ARG A 207 -7.03 -7.27 -27.30
N TYR A 208 -5.77 -7.13 -26.96
CA TYR A 208 -5.12 -5.87 -26.69
C TYR A 208 -4.39 -5.29 -27.92
N GLU A 209 -4.36 -6.00 -29.06
CA GLU A 209 -3.62 -5.63 -30.26
C GLU A 209 -3.99 -4.23 -30.79
N LEU A 210 -5.29 -3.88 -30.76
CA LEU A 210 -5.74 -2.57 -31.21
C LEU A 210 -5.12 -1.44 -30.37
N VAL A 211 -5.15 -1.57 -29.04
CA VAL A 211 -4.57 -0.59 -28.11
C VAL A 211 -3.06 -0.47 -28.32
N ALA A 212 -2.36 -1.60 -28.42
CA ALA A 212 -0.92 -1.62 -28.66
C ALA A 212 -0.54 -0.95 -29.99
N SER A 213 -1.31 -1.19 -31.05
CA SER A 213 -1.07 -0.58 -32.36
C SER A 213 -1.33 0.93 -32.40
N GLU A 214 -2.30 1.41 -31.62
CA GLU A 214 -2.59 2.84 -31.52
C GLU A 214 -1.56 3.58 -30.67
N ILE A 215 -1.07 2.98 -29.59
CA ILE A 215 0.07 3.51 -28.82
C ILE A 215 1.31 3.62 -29.72
N ASP A 216 1.61 2.58 -30.52
CA ASP A 216 2.71 2.61 -31.47
C ASP A 216 2.58 3.74 -32.50
N ARG A 217 1.36 3.99 -33.01
CA ARG A 217 1.09 5.11 -33.91
C ARG A 217 1.32 6.46 -33.24
N ALA A 218 0.89 6.61 -31.98
CA ALA A 218 1.09 7.83 -31.22
C ALA A 218 2.59 8.11 -30.96
N LEU A 219 3.36 7.08 -30.58
CA LEU A 219 4.80 7.19 -30.38
C LEU A 219 5.54 7.58 -31.67
N ARG A 220 5.19 6.94 -32.80
CA ARG A 220 5.77 7.31 -34.11
C ARG A 220 5.40 8.72 -34.55
N PHE A 221 4.18 9.17 -34.26
CA PHE A 221 3.75 10.54 -34.53
C PHE A 221 4.58 11.55 -33.73
N MET A 222 4.77 11.34 -32.42
CA MET A 222 5.61 12.21 -31.59
C MET A 222 7.05 12.26 -32.12
N ALA A 223 7.64 11.12 -32.44
CA ALA A 223 8.98 11.05 -33.03
C ALA A 223 9.07 11.81 -34.38
N ALA A 224 8.07 11.69 -35.24
CA ALA A 224 7.98 12.41 -36.51
C ALA A 224 7.85 13.93 -36.31
N CYS A 225 7.27 14.38 -35.20
CA CYS A 225 7.21 15.78 -34.81
C CYS A 225 8.53 16.32 -34.20
N GLY A 226 9.57 15.48 -34.12
CA GLY A 226 10.85 15.86 -33.54
C GLY A 226 10.90 15.80 -32.01
N ILE A 227 9.90 15.20 -31.37
CA ILE A 227 9.89 14.96 -29.94
C ILE A 227 10.73 13.70 -29.70
N ASP A 228 11.95 13.90 -29.23
CA ASP A 228 12.84 12.81 -28.86
C ASP A 228 12.47 12.32 -27.46
N LEU A 229 11.67 11.27 -27.41
CA LEU A 229 11.27 10.62 -26.16
C LEU A 229 12.45 10.06 -25.36
N GLY A 230 13.60 9.87 -26.04
CA GLY A 230 14.85 9.40 -25.43
C GLY A 230 15.77 10.52 -24.92
N ALA A 231 15.53 11.78 -25.26
CA ALA A 231 16.37 12.91 -24.86
C ALA A 231 15.81 13.71 -23.68
N GLU A 232 14.54 13.54 -23.35
CA GLU A 232 13.91 14.24 -22.22
C GLU A 232 14.06 13.44 -20.92
N ASP A 233 14.89 13.92 -20.00
CA ASP A 233 15.15 13.31 -18.68
C ASP A 233 13.85 12.96 -17.91
N GLY A 234 12.78 13.71 -18.12
CA GLY A 234 11.47 13.46 -17.51
C GLY A 234 10.74 12.20 -18.01
N LEU A 235 11.06 11.69 -19.20
CA LEU A 235 10.44 10.49 -19.79
C LEU A 235 11.22 9.21 -19.49
N HIS A 236 12.46 9.33 -19.06
CA HIS A 236 13.31 8.21 -18.62
C HIS A 236 13.10 7.85 -17.15
N GLN A 237 12.56 8.78 -16.35
CA GLN A 237 12.32 8.56 -14.94
C GLN A 237 10.84 8.34 -14.67
N VAL A 238 10.50 7.16 -14.21
CA VAL A 238 9.13 6.81 -13.84
C VAL A 238 9.01 6.84 -12.33
N ASP A 239 8.06 7.63 -11.82
CA ASP A 239 7.70 7.54 -10.42
C ASP A 239 7.00 6.20 -10.18
N PHE A 240 7.54 5.47 -9.21
CA PHE A 240 7.00 4.21 -8.73
C PHE A 240 7.08 4.19 -7.21
N TRP A 241 5.94 3.98 -6.57
CA TRP A 241 5.79 4.04 -5.14
C TRP A 241 5.51 2.66 -4.56
N THR A 242 5.90 2.43 -3.33
CA THR A 242 5.65 1.16 -2.62
C THR A 242 4.57 1.33 -1.58
N SER A 243 3.88 0.22 -1.28
CA SER A 243 2.81 0.20 -0.28
C SER A 243 2.65 -1.18 0.34
N HIS A 244 2.21 -1.23 1.60
CA HIS A 244 1.82 -2.46 2.29
C HIS A 244 0.77 -2.23 3.38
N ASP A 245 0.22 -3.32 3.90
CA ASP A 245 -0.64 -3.33 5.08
C ASP A 245 0.22 -3.02 6.33
N ALA A 246 -0.04 -1.90 6.99
CA ALA A 246 0.63 -1.56 8.25
C ALA A 246 0.12 -2.48 9.39
N LEU A 247 0.24 -3.78 9.17
CA LEU A 247 -0.39 -4.80 10.01
C LEU A 247 0.39 -5.08 11.29
N ILE A 248 1.71 -5.16 11.20
CA ILE A 248 2.59 -5.53 12.32
C ILE A 248 3.13 -4.27 12.98
N LEU A 249 2.38 -3.73 13.93
CA LEU A 249 2.67 -2.43 14.53
C LEU A 249 4.06 -2.30 15.17
N PRO A 250 4.66 -3.33 15.79
CA PRO A 250 6.06 -3.26 16.25
C PRO A 250 7.07 -2.96 15.13
N TYR A 251 6.84 -3.46 13.91
CA TYR A 251 7.67 -3.19 12.74
C TYR A 251 7.52 -1.73 12.27
N GLU A 252 6.29 -1.26 12.16
CA GLU A 252 5.99 0.10 11.73
C GLU A 252 6.50 1.14 12.74
N GLU A 253 6.26 0.93 14.04
CA GLU A 253 6.78 1.78 15.10
C GLU A 253 8.31 1.88 15.04
N ALA A 254 8.99 0.73 14.92
CA ALA A 254 10.45 0.68 14.87
C ALA A 254 11.05 1.39 13.65
N LEU A 255 10.31 1.55 12.55
CA LEU A 255 10.72 2.28 11.35
C LEU A 255 10.17 3.71 11.28
N THR A 256 9.38 4.14 12.25
CA THR A 256 8.85 5.52 12.30
C THR A 256 9.92 6.49 12.80
N ARG A 257 10.07 7.61 12.09
CA ARG A 257 11.08 8.64 12.35
C ARG A 257 10.44 10.03 12.37
N GLN A 258 11.07 10.94 13.09
CA GLN A 258 10.76 12.36 12.98
C GLN A 258 11.55 12.97 11.81
N ASP A 259 10.86 13.70 10.94
CA ASP A 259 11.48 14.41 9.82
C ASP A 259 12.27 15.60 10.37
N SER A 260 13.56 15.67 10.05
CA SER A 260 14.46 16.73 10.52
C SER A 260 14.15 18.13 9.96
N LEU A 261 13.27 18.23 8.95
CA LEU A 261 12.93 19.50 8.30
C LEU A 261 11.60 20.10 8.77
N SER A 262 10.64 19.26 9.20
CA SER A 262 9.30 19.72 9.55
C SER A 262 8.81 19.29 10.94
N ASP A 263 9.60 18.52 11.67
CA ASP A 263 9.22 17.87 12.94
C ASP A 263 8.02 16.88 12.84
N ASP A 264 7.51 16.63 11.63
CA ASP A 264 6.46 15.65 11.39
C ASP A 264 6.97 14.22 11.59
N TRP A 265 6.07 13.32 11.95
CA TRP A 265 6.38 11.90 12.03
C TRP A 265 6.08 11.20 10.71
N ILE A 266 7.02 10.38 10.25
CA ILE A 266 6.88 9.56 9.06
C ILE A 266 7.19 8.10 9.38
N ASP A 267 6.33 7.21 8.94
CA ASP A 267 6.65 5.79 8.85
C ASP A 267 7.50 5.54 7.60
N CYS A 268 8.75 5.20 7.82
CA CYS A 268 9.73 5.02 6.75
C CYS A 268 9.71 3.62 6.13
N SER A 269 8.72 2.79 6.44
CA SER A 269 8.60 1.43 5.92
C SER A 269 8.10 1.37 4.48
N ALA A 270 7.22 2.30 4.05
CA ALA A 270 6.72 2.43 2.68
C ALA A 270 6.17 3.82 2.39
N HIS A 271 5.96 4.13 1.11
CA HIS A 271 5.42 5.44 0.69
C HIS A 271 3.95 5.60 1.04
N LEU A 272 3.12 4.56 0.84
CA LEU A 272 1.71 4.52 1.20
C LEU A 272 1.45 3.32 2.12
N LEU A 273 0.77 3.56 3.22
CA LEU A 273 0.39 2.54 4.19
C LEU A 273 -1.11 2.37 4.20
N TRP A 274 -1.61 1.13 4.34
CA TRP A 274 -3.03 0.97 4.52
C TRP A 274 -3.42 0.23 5.80
N ILE A 275 -4.63 0.52 6.26
CA ILE A 275 -5.33 -0.18 7.30
C ILE A 275 -6.20 -1.25 6.65
N GLY A 276 -6.07 -2.49 7.06
CA GLY A 276 -6.89 -3.60 6.60
C GLY A 276 -8.33 -3.52 7.12
N GLU A 277 -9.27 -4.22 6.45
CA GLU A 277 -10.68 -4.29 6.87
C GLU A 277 -10.86 -4.79 8.31
N ARG A 278 -9.95 -5.66 8.79
CA ARG A 278 -10.01 -6.25 10.12
C ARG A 278 -9.33 -5.42 11.21
N THR A 279 -8.72 -4.30 10.84
CA THR A 279 -7.91 -3.47 11.74
C THR A 279 -8.33 -1.99 11.72
N ARG A 280 -9.47 -1.66 11.10
CA ARG A 280 -9.97 -0.29 10.92
C ARG A 280 -10.87 0.23 12.04
N GLN A 281 -10.92 -0.43 13.20
CA GLN A 281 -11.69 0.05 14.33
C GLN A 281 -11.23 1.46 14.73
N LEU A 282 -12.19 2.39 14.88
CA LEU A 282 -11.89 3.80 15.20
C LEU A 282 -11.13 3.98 16.52
N ASP A 283 -11.38 3.11 17.47
CA ASP A 283 -10.71 3.03 18.78
C ASP A 283 -9.58 1.99 18.80
N GLY A 284 -9.15 1.53 17.62
CA GLY A 284 -8.12 0.50 17.46
C GLY A 284 -6.71 1.08 17.28
N ALA A 285 -5.73 0.25 17.62
CA ALA A 285 -4.31 0.59 17.59
C ALA A 285 -3.80 1.04 16.22
N HIS A 286 -4.30 0.44 15.12
CA HIS A 286 -3.86 0.77 13.76
C HIS A 286 -4.33 2.16 13.34
N VAL A 287 -5.57 2.53 13.68
CA VAL A 287 -6.10 3.87 13.39
C VAL A 287 -5.36 4.92 14.24
N GLU A 288 -5.13 4.62 15.54
CA GLU A 288 -4.33 5.49 16.39
C GLU A 288 -2.93 5.72 15.81
N PHE A 289 -2.19 4.65 15.49
CA PHE A 289 -0.83 4.75 14.97
C PHE A 289 -0.77 5.58 13.69
N LEU A 290 -1.57 5.22 12.68
CA LEU A 290 -1.53 5.87 11.38
C LEU A 290 -2.11 7.29 11.38
N SER A 291 -2.89 7.68 12.39
CA SER A 291 -3.40 9.06 12.49
C SER A 291 -2.30 10.10 12.70
N GLY A 292 -1.13 9.71 13.20
CA GLY A 292 -0.05 10.65 13.53
C GLY A 292 1.13 10.68 12.55
N VAL A 293 1.16 9.84 11.51
CA VAL A 293 2.21 9.88 10.49
C VAL A 293 1.78 10.67 9.27
N ILE A 294 2.72 11.29 8.55
CA ILE A 294 2.42 12.14 7.37
C ILE A 294 2.29 11.37 6.05
N ASN A 295 2.59 10.08 6.04
CA ASN A 295 2.44 9.25 4.84
C ASN A 295 1.02 9.38 4.27
N PRO A 296 0.81 9.36 2.96
CA PRO A 296 -0.51 9.11 2.42
C PRO A 296 -0.99 7.73 2.89
N LEU A 297 -2.25 7.67 3.29
CA LEU A 297 -2.86 6.50 3.90
C LEU A 297 -3.94 5.91 3.01
N ALA A 298 -4.21 4.63 3.21
CA ALA A 298 -5.41 4.01 2.68
C ALA A 298 -6.15 3.20 3.75
N VAL A 299 -7.46 3.04 3.59
CA VAL A 299 -8.28 2.18 4.45
C VAL A 299 -9.09 1.26 3.56
N LYS A 300 -9.01 -0.04 3.82
CA LYS A 300 -9.90 -1.01 3.18
C LYS A 300 -11.26 -0.98 3.85
N ILE A 301 -12.31 -0.76 3.05
CA ILE A 301 -13.70 -0.76 3.49
C ILE A 301 -14.49 -1.86 2.80
N GLY A 302 -15.01 -2.76 3.59
CA GLY A 302 -15.82 -3.90 3.16
C GLY A 302 -17.31 -3.68 3.36
N PRO A 303 -18.12 -4.72 3.12
CA PRO A 303 -19.58 -4.63 3.14
C PRO A 303 -20.20 -4.21 4.47
N ASN A 304 -19.45 -4.30 5.56
CA ASN A 304 -19.93 -3.95 6.91
C ASN A 304 -19.57 -2.52 7.32
N CYS A 305 -18.90 -1.74 6.46
CA CYS A 305 -18.60 -0.34 6.72
C CYS A 305 -19.86 0.50 6.51
N THR A 306 -20.30 1.19 7.55
CA THR A 306 -21.42 2.13 7.44
C THR A 306 -20.96 3.48 6.92
N PRO A 307 -21.86 4.30 6.33
CA PRO A 307 -21.55 5.66 5.92
C PRO A 307 -20.97 6.52 7.05
N ASP A 308 -21.54 6.46 8.24
CA ASP A 308 -21.08 7.19 9.42
C ASP A 308 -19.68 6.77 9.86
N GLU A 309 -19.39 5.47 9.80
CA GLU A 309 -18.06 4.94 10.11
C GLU A 309 -17.02 5.40 9.07
N ALA A 310 -17.37 5.43 7.78
CA ALA A 310 -16.50 5.93 6.74
C ALA A 310 -16.15 7.41 6.94
N VAL A 311 -17.14 8.25 7.29
CA VAL A 311 -16.91 9.66 7.62
C VAL A 311 -16.03 9.80 8.86
N ALA A 312 -16.28 9.04 9.92
CA ALA A 312 -15.49 9.08 11.14
C ALA A 312 -14.02 8.64 10.91
N LEU A 313 -13.78 7.67 10.02
CA LEU A 313 -12.42 7.29 9.59
C LEU A 313 -11.73 8.43 8.85
N CYS A 314 -12.47 9.14 7.98
CA CYS A 314 -11.93 10.33 7.28
C CYS A 314 -11.58 11.44 8.27
N GLU A 315 -12.45 11.74 9.23
CA GLU A 315 -12.20 12.75 10.27
C GLU A 315 -10.99 12.40 11.14
N ARG A 316 -10.81 11.12 11.47
CA ARG A 316 -9.71 10.66 12.31
C ARG A 316 -8.36 10.65 11.57
N LEU A 317 -8.33 10.21 10.31
CA LEU A 317 -7.10 9.98 9.54
C LEU A 317 -6.70 11.18 8.65
N ASN A 318 -7.65 12.07 8.38
CA ASN A 318 -7.42 13.28 7.59
C ASN A 318 -8.20 14.48 8.17
N PRO A 319 -7.95 14.87 9.43
CA PRO A 319 -8.66 15.99 10.07
C PRO A 319 -8.41 17.32 9.36
N GLY A 320 -7.25 17.47 8.73
CA GLY A 320 -6.88 18.66 7.93
C GLY A 320 -7.54 18.73 6.56
N ARG A 321 -8.31 17.71 6.15
CA ARG A 321 -8.95 17.63 4.82
C ARG A 321 -7.96 17.86 3.68
N GLU A 322 -6.76 17.32 3.82
CA GLU A 322 -5.69 17.41 2.83
C GLU A 322 -6.00 16.49 1.64
N PRO A 323 -6.13 17.01 0.40
CA PRO A 323 -6.29 16.17 -0.78
C PRO A 323 -5.09 15.23 -0.98
N GLY A 324 -5.36 13.98 -1.32
CA GLY A 324 -4.33 12.96 -1.52
C GLY A 324 -3.82 12.28 -0.24
N ARG A 325 -4.20 12.78 0.94
CA ARG A 325 -3.84 12.19 2.23
C ARG A 325 -4.49 10.83 2.46
N LEU A 326 -5.76 10.67 2.09
CA LEU A 326 -6.55 9.47 2.39
C LEU A 326 -7.16 8.84 1.14
N THR A 327 -6.98 7.53 1.03
CA THR A 327 -7.61 6.67 0.01
C THR A 327 -8.56 5.69 0.69
N LEU A 328 -9.79 5.59 0.20
CA LEU A 328 -10.72 4.54 0.61
C LEU A 328 -10.73 3.42 -0.44
N ILE A 329 -10.32 2.21 -0.05
CA ILE A 329 -10.24 1.04 -0.92
C ILE A 329 -11.49 0.18 -0.69
N THR A 330 -12.44 0.24 -1.62
CA THR A 330 -13.68 -0.52 -1.56
C THR A 330 -13.46 -1.97 -1.95
N ARG A 331 -14.04 -2.91 -1.19
CA ARG A 331 -13.96 -4.35 -1.43
C ARG A 331 -15.31 -5.05 -1.20
N PHE A 332 -16.33 -4.66 -1.95
CA PHE A 332 -17.70 -5.13 -1.73
C PHE A 332 -18.06 -6.41 -2.50
N GLY A 333 -17.26 -6.75 -3.51
CA GLY A 333 -17.62 -7.77 -4.49
C GLY A 333 -18.58 -7.22 -5.56
N ARG A 334 -18.57 -7.89 -6.70
CA ARG A 334 -19.32 -7.51 -7.90
C ARG A 334 -20.83 -7.35 -7.64
N ASP A 335 -21.40 -8.27 -6.86
CA ASP A 335 -22.86 -8.37 -6.69
C ASP A 335 -23.41 -7.35 -5.66
N ARG A 336 -22.54 -6.65 -4.92
CA ARG A 336 -22.94 -5.73 -3.84
C ARG A 336 -22.46 -4.28 -4.02
N VAL A 337 -21.58 -4.02 -4.97
CA VAL A 337 -20.97 -2.70 -5.14
C VAL A 337 -22.01 -1.63 -5.48
N GLU A 338 -23.00 -1.95 -6.31
CA GLU A 338 -24.05 -1.03 -6.75
C GLU A 338 -24.93 -0.55 -5.59
N ASP A 339 -25.16 -1.40 -4.59
CA ASP A 339 -25.97 -1.07 -3.41
C ASP A 339 -25.17 -0.35 -2.32
N LEU A 340 -23.90 -0.75 -2.13
CA LEU A 340 -23.10 -0.32 -0.97
C LEU A 340 -22.26 0.93 -1.23
N LEU A 341 -21.78 1.13 -2.47
CA LEU A 341 -20.91 2.27 -2.77
C LEU A 341 -21.61 3.62 -2.78
N PRO A 342 -22.81 3.80 -3.39
CA PRO A 342 -23.44 5.10 -3.50
C PRO A 342 -23.70 5.82 -2.15
N PRO A 343 -24.22 5.15 -1.09
CA PRO A 343 -24.43 5.81 0.20
C PRO A 343 -23.11 6.24 0.87
N LEU A 344 -22.01 5.51 0.67
CA LEU A 344 -20.69 5.89 1.19
C LEU A 344 -20.15 7.13 0.46
N LEU A 345 -20.28 7.15 -0.88
CA LEU A 345 -19.89 8.33 -1.69
C LEU A 345 -20.67 9.58 -1.25
N ALA A 346 -21.99 9.43 -1.06
CA ALA A 346 -22.84 10.53 -0.64
C ALA A 346 -22.48 11.07 0.76
N ALA A 347 -22.21 10.17 1.73
CA ALA A 347 -21.88 10.57 3.08
C ALA A 347 -20.51 11.25 3.18
N VAL A 348 -19.47 10.65 2.59
CA VAL A 348 -18.12 11.19 2.62
C VAL A 348 -18.02 12.49 1.82
N GLY A 349 -18.67 12.56 0.65
CA GLY A 349 -18.76 13.79 -0.15
C GLY A 349 -19.59 14.88 0.55
N GLY A 350 -20.71 14.50 1.19
CA GLY A 350 -21.54 15.44 1.97
C GLY A 350 -20.82 16.01 3.21
N ALA A 351 -19.84 15.28 3.74
CA ALA A 351 -18.96 15.74 4.82
C ALA A 351 -17.73 16.51 4.31
N ASP A 352 -17.61 16.75 2.99
CA ASP A 352 -16.55 17.50 2.34
C ASP A 352 -15.13 16.95 2.61
N HIS A 353 -14.97 15.61 2.60
CA HIS A 353 -13.68 14.96 2.70
C HIS A 353 -13.09 14.64 1.32
N PRO A 354 -11.91 15.21 0.98
CA PRO A 354 -11.25 14.99 -0.30
C PRO A 354 -10.50 13.64 -0.29
N VAL A 355 -11.21 12.54 -0.53
CA VAL A 355 -10.63 11.21 -0.56
C VAL A 355 -10.40 10.70 -1.97
N VAL A 356 -9.39 9.84 -2.14
CA VAL A 356 -9.24 9.01 -3.33
C VAL A 356 -10.11 7.75 -3.16
N TRP A 357 -10.96 7.47 -4.13
CA TRP A 357 -11.74 6.23 -4.17
C TRP A 357 -11.04 5.21 -5.06
N THR A 358 -10.80 4.02 -4.53
CA THR A 358 -10.17 2.92 -5.27
C THR A 358 -10.99 1.64 -5.08
N CYS A 359 -11.18 0.89 -6.15
CA CYS A 359 -11.84 -0.41 -6.12
C CYS A 359 -10.81 -1.54 -6.04
N ASP A 360 -10.97 -2.45 -5.08
CA ASP A 360 -10.27 -3.74 -5.03
C ASP A 360 -11.15 -4.79 -5.76
N PRO A 361 -10.82 -5.17 -7.00
CA PRO A 361 -11.66 -6.08 -7.78
C PRO A 361 -11.48 -7.55 -7.37
N MET A 362 -10.55 -7.86 -6.49
CA MET A 362 -10.19 -9.24 -6.13
C MET A 362 -10.94 -9.72 -4.89
N HIS A 363 -10.83 -8.97 -3.79
CA HIS A 363 -11.47 -9.37 -2.54
C HIS A 363 -12.99 -9.17 -2.60
N GLY A 364 -13.71 -10.17 -2.10
CA GLY A 364 -15.17 -10.22 -2.18
C GLY A 364 -15.71 -10.91 -3.43
N ASN A 365 -14.82 -11.26 -4.38
CA ASN A 365 -15.15 -12.00 -5.61
C ASN A 365 -14.49 -13.38 -5.70
N THR A 366 -13.71 -13.77 -4.68
CA THR A 366 -12.98 -15.05 -4.60
C THR A 366 -13.55 -15.91 -3.49
#